data_614d05f70b9e641aeedf6257aad86634
#
_entry.id   614d05f70b9e641aeedf6257aad86634
#
_cell.length_a   1.000
_cell.length_b   1.000
_cell.length_c   1.000
_cell.angle_alpha   90.00
_cell.angle_beta   90.00
_cell.angle_gamma   90.00
#
_symmetry.space_group_name_H-M   'P 1'
#
loop_
_entity.id
_entity.type
_entity.pdbx_description
1 polymer ?
#
loop_
_entity_poly.entity_id
_entity_poly.type
_entity_poly.pdbx_seq_one_letter_code
_entity_poly.pdbx_strand_id
1 'polypeptide(L)'
;VSMPKDWFLYQVITILDGSSLKIYLSNMRSFLGQMLRHAELCIVNRCDNLSNEELVDYRRKIRAMGQNAMILLEDKNGEIPQTALPEDLPYDLGQDAITLADEDYGTWFLDCMENPERYLNKEITFSAMILKRKNMPENEFVPGRMAMTCCAEDMTFLVFICKGDKKLIAPFSTRDWAKLTAKVKLEEREEYHGIGPVLHLEKIARTGEIKEPVNF
;
A
#
# COMPACT_ATOMS: atom_id res chain seq x y z
N VAL A 1 -21.79 -16.57 -10.68
CA VAL A 1 -22.92 -17.24 -10.02
C VAL A 1 -24.00 -16.17 -9.82
N SER A 2 -25.20 -16.33 -10.39
CA SER A 2 -26.30 -15.41 -10.14
C SER A 2 -26.92 -15.74 -8.78
N MET A 3 -27.01 -14.77 -7.90
CA MET A 3 -27.71 -14.93 -6.62
C MET A 3 -29.24 -14.91 -6.83
N PRO A 4 -30.03 -15.59 -5.99
CA PRO A 4 -31.48 -15.44 -5.95
C PRO A 4 -31.88 -13.97 -5.79
N LYS A 5 -33.05 -13.57 -6.32
CA LYS A 5 -33.51 -12.17 -6.37
C LYS A 5 -33.60 -11.49 -5.01
N ASP A 6 -33.83 -12.27 -3.94
CA ASP A 6 -34.02 -11.77 -2.57
C ASP A 6 -32.76 -11.89 -1.69
N TRP A 7 -31.62 -12.26 -2.31
CA TRP A 7 -30.35 -12.38 -1.62
C TRP A 7 -29.43 -11.24 -2.02
N PHE A 8 -28.66 -10.75 -1.04
CA PHE A 8 -27.55 -9.80 -1.29
C PHE A 8 -26.28 -10.27 -0.58
N LEU A 9 -25.16 -10.01 -1.19
CA LEU A 9 -23.85 -10.27 -0.57
C LEU A 9 -23.62 -9.21 0.49
N TYR A 10 -23.57 -9.62 1.74
CA TYR A 10 -23.38 -8.71 2.87
C TYR A 10 -21.89 -8.45 3.13
N GLN A 11 -21.07 -9.50 3.14
CA GLN A 11 -19.64 -9.39 3.43
C GLN A 11 -18.88 -10.57 2.82
N VAL A 12 -17.65 -10.31 2.36
CA VAL A 12 -16.70 -11.33 1.93
C VAL A 12 -15.61 -11.49 2.99
N ILE A 13 -15.57 -12.66 3.61
CA ILE A 13 -14.59 -13.00 4.66
C ILE A 13 -13.67 -14.08 4.14
N THR A 14 -12.35 -13.85 4.21
CA THR A 14 -11.33 -14.85 3.93
C THR A 14 -10.71 -15.32 5.24
N ILE A 15 -10.66 -16.64 5.46
CA ILE A 15 -10.03 -17.23 6.64
C ILE A 15 -8.77 -17.98 6.20
N LEU A 16 -7.64 -17.67 6.81
CA LEU A 16 -6.33 -18.26 6.56
C LEU A 16 -5.81 -18.95 7.81
N ASP A 17 -5.19 -20.12 7.64
CA ASP A 17 -4.53 -20.85 8.71
C ASP A 17 -3.08 -20.36 8.85
N GLY A 18 -2.76 -19.63 9.90
CA GLY A 18 -1.44 -19.06 10.17
C GLY A 18 -0.35 -20.13 10.24
N SER A 19 -0.65 -21.31 10.78
CA SER A 19 0.33 -22.40 10.91
C SER A 19 0.83 -22.93 9.56
N SER A 20 0.04 -22.82 8.50
CA SER A 20 0.38 -23.28 7.15
C SER A 20 0.58 -22.14 6.13
N LEU A 21 0.35 -20.90 6.54
CA LEU A 21 0.33 -19.74 5.64
C LEU A 21 1.65 -19.53 4.89
N LYS A 22 2.78 -19.81 5.52
CA LYS A 22 4.11 -19.73 4.88
C LYS A 22 4.19 -20.59 3.61
N ILE A 23 3.62 -21.77 3.64
CA ILE A 23 3.60 -22.70 2.49
C ILE A 23 2.73 -22.12 1.37
N TYR A 24 1.56 -21.59 1.71
CA TYR A 24 0.65 -20.99 0.73
C TYR A 24 1.25 -19.72 0.10
N LEU A 25 1.87 -18.87 0.90
CA LEU A 25 2.55 -17.67 0.41
C LEU A 25 3.72 -18.00 -0.54
N SER A 26 4.40 -19.11 -0.32
CA SER A 26 5.52 -19.53 -1.17
C SER A 26 5.07 -20.23 -2.45
N ASN A 27 3.99 -21.03 -2.41
CA ASN A 27 3.65 -21.94 -3.51
C ASN A 27 2.32 -21.62 -4.19
N MET A 28 1.42 -20.88 -3.53
CA MET A 28 0.05 -20.60 -4.00
C MET A 28 -0.32 -19.12 -3.87
N ARG A 29 0.68 -18.26 -4.02
CA ARG A 29 0.52 -16.80 -3.80
C ARG A 29 -0.56 -16.20 -4.71
N SER A 30 -0.61 -16.61 -5.98
CA SER A 30 -1.65 -16.16 -6.93
C SER A 30 -3.07 -16.55 -6.50
N PHE A 31 -3.24 -17.77 -5.97
CA PHE A 31 -4.53 -18.22 -5.44
C PHE A 31 -4.95 -17.39 -4.21
N LEU A 32 -4.03 -17.15 -3.28
CA LEU A 32 -4.27 -16.27 -2.13
C LEU A 32 -4.64 -14.86 -2.58
N GLY A 33 -3.93 -14.30 -3.56
CA GLY A 33 -4.21 -12.99 -4.13
C GLY A 33 -5.63 -12.88 -4.69
N GLN A 34 -6.12 -13.90 -5.38
CA GLN A 34 -7.50 -13.94 -5.86
C GLN A 34 -8.53 -13.96 -4.74
N MET A 35 -8.28 -14.70 -3.66
CA MET A 35 -9.17 -14.75 -2.49
C MET A 35 -9.19 -13.42 -1.73
N LEU A 36 -8.03 -12.80 -1.57
CA LEU A 36 -7.86 -11.59 -0.76
C LEU A 36 -8.33 -10.32 -1.49
N ARG A 37 -8.27 -10.30 -2.82
CA ARG A 37 -8.64 -9.13 -3.65
C ARG A 37 -10.06 -8.61 -3.38
N HIS A 38 -10.97 -9.52 -3.07
CA HIS A 38 -12.39 -9.20 -2.83
C HIS A 38 -12.78 -9.32 -1.36
N ALA A 39 -11.84 -9.67 -0.48
CA ALA A 39 -12.11 -9.78 0.94
C ALA A 39 -12.30 -8.40 1.58
N GLU A 40 -13.31 -8.26 2.41
CA GLU A 40 -13.53 -7.11 3.29
C GLU A 40 -12.94 -7.37 4.69
N LEU A 41 -12.84 -8.66 5.04
CA LEU A 41 -12.22 -9.13 6.28
C LEU A 41 -11.35 -10.35 5.98
N CYS A 42 -10.11 -10.34 6.46
CA CYS A 42 -9.20 -11.47 6.45
C CYS A 42 -8.88 -11.86 7.89
N ILE A 43 -9.23 -13.08 8.29
CA ILE A 43 -8.90 -13.63 9.60
C ILE A 43 -7.76 -14.63 9.41
N VAL A 44 -6.64 -14.39 10.06
CA VAL A 44 -5.54 -15.37 10.15
C VAL A 44 -5.60 -15.99 11.54
N ASN A 45 -6.09 -17.20 11.63
CA ASN A 45 -6.19 -17.92 12.90
C ASN A 45 -5.00 -18.87 13.12
N ARG A 46 -4.94 -19.50 14.30
CA ARG A 46 -3.88 -20.47 14.68
C ARG A 46 -2.47 -19.87 14.62
N CYS A 47 -2.34 -18.63 15.10
CA CYS A 47 -1.07 -17.92 15.15
C CYS A 47 -0.22 -18.29 16.38
N ASP A 48 -0.59 -19.30 17.16
CA ASP A 48 -0.02 -19.63 18.49
C ASP A 48 1.50 -19.81 18.53
N ASN A 49 2.08 -20.30 17.44
CA ASN A 49 3.51 -20.65 17.36
C ASN A 49 4.29 -19.74 16.41
N LEU A 50 3.70 -18.61 16.00
CA LEU A 50 4.34 -17.64 15.11
C LEU A 50 5.07 -16.58 15.93
N SER A 51 6.25 -16.18 15.46
CA SER A 51 6.97 -15.05 16.02
C SER A 51 6.29 -13.74 15.61
N ASN A 52 6.57 -12.66 16.35
CA ASN A 52 6.07 -11.33 16.01
C ASN A 52 6.52 -10.89 14.61
N GLU A 53 7.77 -11.23 14.21
CA GLU A 53 8.29 -10.94 12.87
C GLU A 53 7.50 -11.69 11.79
N GLU A 54 7.14 -12.96 12.01
CA GLU A 54 6.31 -13.73 11.07
C GLU A 54 4.90 -13.13 10.97
N LEU A 55 4.30 -12.70 12.09
CA LEU A 55 2.98 -12.07 12.11
C LEU A 55 2.98 -10.75 11.32
N VAL A 56 3.99 -9.92 11.52
CA VAL A 56 4.17 -8.66 10.79
C VAL A 56 4.38 -8.91 9.29
N ASP A 57 5.23 -9.87 8.92
CA ASP A 57 5.47 -10.25 7.53
C ASP A 57 4.20 -10.78 6.85
N TYR A 58 3.43 -11.64 7.54
CA TYR A 58 2.16 -12.14 7.01
C TYR A 58 1.15 -11.02 6.81
N ARG A 59 1.02 -10.13 7.80
CA ARG A 59 0.12 -8.97 7.70
C ARG A 59 0.48 -8.10 6.51
N ARG A 60 1.76 -7.77 6.31
CA ARG A 60 2.25 -6.97 5.18
C ARG A 60 1.92 -7.64 3.83
N LYS A 61 2.20 -8.93 3.68
CA LYS A 61 1.91 -9.68 2.46
C LYS A 61 0.42 -9.80 2.16
N ILE A 62 -0.40 -10.03 3.19
CA ILE A 62 -1.86 -10.05 3.05
C ILE A 62 -2.38 -8.67 2.64
N ARG A 63 -1.89 -7.60 3.27
CA ARG A 63 -2.25 -6.22 2.95
C ARG A 63 -1.91 -5.87 1.50
N ALA A 64 -0.76 -6.31 1.00
CA ALA A 64 -0.35 -6.11 -0.39
C ALA A 64 -1.31 -6.76 -1.40
N MET A 65 -1.88 -7.93 -1.06
CA MET A 65 -2.81 -8.68 -1.91
C MET A 65 -4.27 -8.23 -1.77
N GLY A 66 -4.67 -7.81 -0.56
CA GLY A 66 -6.04 -7.42 -0.20
C GLY A 66 -6.08 -6.03 0.43
N GLN A 67 -5.85 -4.98 -0.36
CA GLN A 67 -5.68 -3.60 0.13
C GLN A 67 -6.86 -3.06 0.94
N ASN A 68 -8.08 -3.55 0.68
CA ASN A 68 -9.29 -3.09 1.35
C ASN A 68 -9.73 -3.99 2.53
N ALA A 69 -9.07 -5.14 2.73
CA ALA A 69 -9.47 -6.08 3.77
C ALA A 69 -9.02 -5.58 5.17
N MET A 70 -9.92 -5.60 6.13
CA MET A 70 -9.51 -5.57 7.54
C MET A 70 -8.78 -6.87 7.86
N ILE A 71 -7.63 -6.82 8.53
CA ILE A 71 -6.84 -8.00 8.87
C ILE A 71 -6.88 -8.22 10.38
N LEU A 72 -7.39 -9.39 10.80
CA LEU A 72 -7.37 -9.86 12.17
C LEU A 72 -6.41 -11.05 12.27
N LEU A 73 -5.54 -11.01 13.27
CA LEU A 73 -4.65 -12.13 13.63
C LEU A 73 -5.16 -12.72 14.94
N GLU A 74 -5.28 -14.05 15.02
CA GLU A 74 -5.83 -14.73 16.20
C GLU A 74 -4.94 -15.90 16.64
N ASP A 75 -4.71 -15.98 17.94
CA ASP A 75 -4.14 -17.14 18.63
C ASP A 75 -5.20 -17.82 19.52
N LYS A 76 -4.79 -18.79 20.34
CA LYS A 76 -5.67 -19.48 21.31
C LYS A 76 -6.27 -18.56 22.37
N ASN A 77 -5.74 -17.36 22.56
CA ASN A 77 -6.23 -16.39 23.55
C ASN A 77 -7.18 -15.36 22.92
N GLY A 78 -7.35 -15.40 21.59
CA GLY A 78 -8.18 -14.49 20.82
C GLY A 78 -7.38 -13.59 19.88
N GLU A 79 -7.90 -12.39 19.62
CA GLU A 79 -7.27 -11.44 18.71
C GLU A 79 -5.91 -10.96 19.26
N ILE A 80 -4.89 -10.97 18.38
CA ILE A 80 -3.58 -10.35 18.61
C ILE A 80 -3.69 -8.88 18.17
N PRO A 81 -3.69 -7.92 19.11
CA PRO A 81 -3.81 -6.51 18.75
C PRO A 81 -2.64 -6.06 17.88
N GLN A 82 -2.91 -5.22 16.89
CA GLN A 82 -1.84 -4.63 16.06
C GLN A 82 -0.81 -3.88 16.89
N THR A 83 -1.24 -3.22 17.98
CA THR A 83 -0.37 -2.50 18.91
C THR A 83 0.60 -3.39 19.69
N ALA A 84 0.36 -4.70 19.70
CA ALA A 84 1.26 -5.69 20.32
C ALA A 84 2.37 -6.14 19.36
N LEU A 85 2.29 -5.83 18.07
CA LEU A 85 3.29 -6.17 17.08
C LEU A 85 4.35 -5.07 16.97
N PRO A 86 5.63 -5.42 16.74
CA PRO A 86 6.68 -4.43 16.51
C PRO A 86 6.41 -3.64 15.24
N GLU A 87 6.87 -2.40 15.19
CA GLU A 87 6.91 -1.64 13.95
C GLU A 87 7.96 -2.24 13.00
N ASP A 88 7.55 -2.50 11.77
CA ASP A 88 8.42 -3.03 10.71
C ASP A 88 8.60 -1.95 9.62
N LEU A 89 9.09 -0.79 10.03
CA LEU A 89 9.39 0.30 9.12
C LEU A 89 10.90 0.40 8.93
N PRO A 90 11.39 0.39 7.68
CA PRO A 90 12.83 0.46 7.39
C PRO A 90 13.41 1.88 7.53
N TYR A 91 12.62 2.83 8.02
CA TYR A 91 12.98 4.24 8.24
C TYR A 91 12.42 4.72 9.57
N ASP A 92 13.03 5.78 10.10
CA ASP A 92 12.65 6.39 11.39
C ASP A 92 11.50 7.40 11.20
N LEU A 93 10.31 7.06 11.69
CA LEU A 93 9.15 7.96 11.74
C LEU A 93 9.32 9.14 12.70
N GLY A 94 10.29 9.11 13.60
CA GLY A 94 10.60 10.25 14.46
C GLY A 94 11.15 11.46 13.69
N GLN A 95 11.65 11.26 12.48
CA GLN A 95 12.20 12.32 11.63
C GLN A 95 11.09 13.10 10.94
N ASP A 96 11.26 14.42 10.77
CA ASP A 96 10.35 15.26 9.97
C ASP A 96 10.58 15.10 8.46
N ALA A 97 11.79 14.71 8.07
CA ALA A 97 12.18 14.45 6.68
C ALA A 97 12.68 13.01 6.53
N ILE A 98 12.01 12.23 5.69
CA ILE A 98 12.31 10.83 5.44
C ILE A 98 12.73 10.67 3.98
N THR A 99 13.88 10.06 3.74
CA THR A 99 14.33 9.67 2.40
C THR A 99 14.19 8.15 2.28
N LEU A 100 13.32 7.73 1.36
CA LEU A 100 13.07 6.30 1.14
C LEU A 100 14.10 5.71 0.20
N ALA A 101 14.59 4.52 0.50
CA ALA A 101 15.22 3.67 -0.49
C ALA A 101 14.16 3.14 -1.48
N ASP A 102 14.60 2.71 -2.65
CA ASP A 102 13.64 2.29 -3.69
C ASP A 102 12.85 1.04 -3.28
N GLU A 103 13.45 0.14 -2.53
CA GLU A 103 12.82 -1.06 -1.96
C GLU A 103 11.76 -0.75 -0.89
N ASP A 104 11.88 0.39 -0.21
CA ASP A 104 11.00 0.76 0.91
C ASP A 104 9.69 1.41 0.46
N TYR A 105 9.56 1.73 -0.83
CA TYR A 105 8.38 2.40 -1.36
C TYR A 105 7.08 1.66 -1.05
N GLY A 106 7.08 0.33 -1.16
CA GLY A 106 5.89 -0.48 -0.89
C GLY A 106 5.47 -0.46 0.57
N THR A 107 6.41 -0.62 1.48
CA THR A 107 6.17 -0.56 2.91
C THR A 107 5.64 0.81 3.31
N TRP A 108 6.27 1.89 2.81
CA TRP A 108 5.78 3.25 3.02
C TRP A 108 4.37 3.45 2.47
N PHE A 109 4.11 3.01 1.24
CA PHE A 109 2.80 3.17 0.61
C PHE A 109 1.70 2.52 1.47
N LEU A 110 1.89 1.27 1.88
CA LEU A 110 0.90 0.54 2.68
C LEU A 110 0.68 1.20 4.03
N ASP A 111 1.75 1.55 4.77
CA ASP A 111 1.61 2.18 6.08
C ASP A 111 1.02 3.59 5.98
N CYS A 112 1.41 4.38 4.98
CA CYS A 112 0.86 5.72 4.77
C CYS A 112 -0.62 5.70 4.37
N MET A 113 -1.07 4.69 3.64
CA MET A 113 -2.49 4.52 3.31
C MET A 113 -3.30 4.01 4.50
N GLU A 114 -2.73 3.17 5.36
CA GLU A 114 -3.40 2.60 6.52
C GLU A 114 -3.40 3.56 7.74
N ASN A 115 -2.30 4.27 7.95
CA ASN A 115 -2.05 5.15 9.09
C ASN A 115 -1.57 6.56 8.65
N PRO A 116 -2.35 7.28 7.84
CA PRO A 116 -1.89 8.52 7.19
C PRO A 116 -1.56 9.65 8.17
N GLU A 117 -2.14 9.64 9.38
CA GLU A 117 -1.88 10.63 10.42
C GLU A 117 -0.42 10.62 10.89
N ARG A 118 0.25 9.46 10.85
CA ARG A 118 1.65 9.29 11.23
C ARG A 118 2.60 10.09 10.33
N TYR A 119 2.17 10.36 9.10
CA TYR A 119 2.93 11.08 8.07
C TYR A 119 2.52 12.54 7.91
N LEU A 120 1.51 12.99 8.64
CA LEU A 120 1.00 14.35 8.50
C LEU A 120 2.11 15.39 8.69
N ASN A 121 2.30 16.23 7.66
CA ASN A 121 3.33 17.27 7.55
C ASN A 121 4.78 16.76 7.40
N LYS A 122 5.03 15.47 7.36
CA LYS A 122 6.36 14.95 7.08
C LYS A 122 6.75 15.16 5.63
N GLU A 123 8.02 15.46 5.41
CA GLU A 123 8.63 15.58 4.11
C GLU A 123 9.16 14.22 3.66
N ILE A 124 8.65 13.70 2.57
CA ILE A 124 9.04 12.39 2.04
C ILE A 124 9.77 12.59 0.72
N THR A 125 10.99 12.04 0.62
CA THR A 125 11.77 12.01 -0.62
C THR A 125 11.81 10.58 -1.16
N PHE A 126 11.38 10.40 -2.42
CA PHE A 126 11.28 9.09 -3.07
C PHE A 126 11.37 9.20 -4.58
N SER A 127 11.61 8.09 -5.27
CA SER A 127 11.61 8.01 -6.74
C SER A 127 10.35 7.31 -7.25
N ALA A 128 9.72 7.89 -8.28
CA ALA A 128 8.50 7.34 -8.86
C ALA A 128 8.37 7.66 -10.35
N MET A 129 7.54 6.86 -11.03
CA MET A 129 7.08 7.15 -12.38
C MET A 129 5.90 8.11 -12.30
N ILE A 130 5.88 9.09 -13.19
CA ILE A 130 4.83 10.10 -13.30
C ILE A 130 3.68 9.58 -14.16
N LEU A 131 2.46 9.75 -13.71
CA LEU A 131 1.26 9.54 -14.51
C LEU A 131 0.40 10.81 -14.49
N LYS A 132 0.09 11.33 -15.68
CA LYS A 132 -0.86 12.43 -15.88
C LYS A 132 -2.11 11.89 -16.56
N ARG A 133 -3.27 12.02 -15.94
CA ARG A 133 -4.56 11.59 -16.48
C ARG A 133 -5.22 12.76 -17.25
N LYS A 134 -5.98 12.44 -18.30
CA LYS A 134 -6.63 13.43 -19.18
C LYS A 134 -7.50 14.49 -18.46
N ASN A 135 -8.16 14.08 -17.39
CA ASN A 135 -9.14 14.93 -16.66
C ASN A 135 -8.57 15.46 -15.34
N MET A 136 -7.26 15.36 -15.13
CA MET A 136 -6.62 15.84 -13.93
C MET A 136 -6.31 17.33 -14.01
N PRO A 137 -6.41 18.10 -12.92
CA PRO A 137 -5.96 19.49 -12.89
C PRO A 137 -4.48 19.60 -13.29
N GLU A 138 -4.10 20.67 -13.98
CA GLU A 138 -2.73 20.88 -14.44
C GLU A 138 -1.68 21.00 -13.32
N ASN A 139 -2.13 21.28 -12.11
CA ASN A 139 -1.32 21.31 -10.90
C ASN A 139 -1.32 19.99 -10.12
N GLU A 140 -1.89 18.93 -10.70
CA GLU A 140 -1.93 17.60 -10.11
C GLU A 140 -1.32 16.54 -11.05
N PHE A 141 -0.78 15.50 -10.48
CA PHE A 141 -0.31 14.29 -11.15
C PHE A 141 -0.28 13.12 -10.17
N VAL A 142 0.00 11.93 -10.67
CA VAL A 142 0.03 10.70 -9.90
C VAL A 142 1.43 10.10 -9.96
N PRO A 143 2.28 10.28 -8.93
CA PRO A 143 3.52 9.54 -8.81
C PRO A 143 3.25 8.13 -8.31
N GLY A 144 3.96 7.13 -8.83
CA GLY A 144 3.78 5.76 -8.39
C GLY A 144 4.86 4.80 -8.84
N ARG A 145 4.76 3.58 -8.30
CA ARG A 145 5.63 2.45 -8.62
C ARG A 145 4.80 1.22 -8.98
N MET A 146 5.30 0.45 -9.94
CA MET A 146 4.75 -0.87 -10.20
C MET A 146 5.13 -1.81 -9.06
N ALA A 147 4.17 -2.53 -8.53
CA ALA A 147 4.37 -3.53 -7.49
C ALA A 147 3.90 -4.89 -7.96
N MET A 148 4.65 -5.91 -7.61
CA MET A 148 4.25 -7.31 -7.80
C MET A 148 3.56 -7.80 -6.53
N THR A 149 2.23 -8.00 -6.61
CA THR A 149 1.45 -8.39 -5.44
C THR A 149 1.49 -9.89 -5.18
N CYS A 150 1.25 -10.71 -6.19
CA CYS A 150 1.27 -12.16 -6.04
C CYS A 150 2.14 -12.89 -7.08
N CYS A 151 2.26 -12.39 -8.31
CA CYS A 151 3.10 -12.97 -9.37
C CYS A 151 3.42 -11.92 -10.44
N ALA A 152 4.32 -12.25 -11.37
CA ALA A 152 4.72 -11.33 -12.43
C ALA A 152 3.57 -10.90 -13.37
N GLU A 153 2.48 -11.65 -13.41
CA GLU A 153 1.28 -11.30 -14.20
C GLU A 153 0.31 -10.39 -13.43
N ASP A 154 0.48 -10.26 -12.11
CA ASP A 154 -0.37 -9.45 -11.25
C ASP A 154 0.39 -8.23 -10.72
N MET A 155 0.58 -7.29 -11.63
CA MET A 155 1.25 -6.02 -11.36
C MET A 155 0.22 -4.94 -11.03
N THR A 156 0.41 -4.26 -9.90
CA THR A 156 -0.41 -3.15 -9.46
C THR A 156 0.41 -1.86 -9.45
N PHE A 157 -0.19 -0.76 -9.88
CA PHE A 157 0.46 0.55 -9.80
C PHE A 157 0.08 1.24 -8.49
N LEU A 158 1.00 1.25 -7.53
CA LEU A 158 0.83 1.90 -6.23
C LEU A 158 1.05 3.40 -6.38
N VAL A 159 0.05 4.20 -6.10
CA VAL A 159 0.04 5.62 -6.44
C VAL A 159 -0.49 6.50 -5.32
N PHE A 160 0.05 7.70 -5.24
CA PHE A 160 -0.53 8.82 -4.50
C PHE A 160 -1.03 9.90 -5.44
N ILE A 161 -1.97 10.70 -4.97
CA ILE A 161 -2.28 11.99 -5.60
C ILE A 161 -1.22 12.99 -5.15
N CYS A 162 -0.64 13.70 -6.10
CA CYS A 162 0.36 14.73 -5.83
C CYS A 162 -0.05 16.04 -6.50
N LYS A 163 0.01 17.14 -5.76
CA LYS A 163 -0.26 18.48 -6.26
C LYS A 163 0.88 19.45 -5.94
N GLY A 164 1.07 20.46 -6.78
CA GLY A 164 2.14 21.44 -6.60
C GLY A 164 2.07 22.60 -7.59
N ASP A 165 3.16 23.36 -7.68
CA ASP A 165 3.26 24.44 -8.67
C ASP A 165 3.28 23.85 -10.09
N LYS A 166 2.39 24.36 -10.96
CA LYS A 166 2.32 23.98 -12.39
C LYS A 166 3.66 24.10 -13.10
N LYS A 167 4.47 25.08 -12.73
CA LYS A 167 5.80 25.30 -13.34
C LYS A 167 6.76 24.16 -13.05
N LEU A 168 6.68 23.55 -11.87
CA LEU A 168 7.49 22.39 -11.50
C LEU A 168 7.01 21.14 -12.23
N ILE A 169 5.70 20.99 -12.42
CA ILE A 169 5.08 19.80 -13.00
C ILE A 169 5.10 19.81 -14.53
N ALA A 170 5.01 20.99 -15.16
CA ALA A 170 4.89 21.14 -16.62
C ALA A 170 5.98 20.43 -17.44
N PRO A 171 7.27 20.41 -17.02
CA PRO A 171 8.34 19.75 -17.78
C PRO A 171 8.27 18.22 -17.84
N PHE A 172 7.40 17.61 -17.05
CA PHE A 172 7.26 16.15 -16.93
C PHE A 172 6.08 15.63 -17.74
N SER A 173 6.25 14.46 -18.34
CA SER A 173 5.21 13.74 -19.08
C SER A 173 4.89 12.40 -18.41
N THR A 174 3.76 11.79 -18.80
CA THR A 174 3.43 10.42 -18.39
C THR A 174 4.55 9.46 -18.77
N ARG A 175 4.96 8.61 -17.85
CA ARG A 175 6.08 7.65 -17.88
C ARG A 175 7.47 8.26 -17.65
N ASP A 176 7.60 9.57 -17.45
CA ASP A 176 8.86 10.12 -16.96
C ASP A 176 9.14 9.63 -15.54
N TRP A 177 10.40 9.40 -15.22
CA TRP A 177 10.85 9.07 -13.87
C TRP A 177 11.40 10.30 -13.17
N ALA A 178 11.00 10.47 -11.92
CA ALA A 178 11.43 11.59 -11.12
C ALA A 178 11.71 11.21 -9.67
N LYS A 179 12.70 11.89 -9.07
CA LYS A 179 12.88 11.96 -7.64
C LYS A 179 12.08 13.15 -7.13
N LEU A 180 11.17 12.88 -6.21
CA LEU A 180 10.25 13.86 -5.64
C LEU A 180 10.56 14.06 -4.17
N THR A 181 10.36 15.32 -3.71
CA THR A 181 10.26 15.65 -2.30
C THR A 181 8.90 16.32 -2.09
N ALA A 182 8.08 15.78 -1.22
CA ALA A 182 6.72 16.25 -1.00
C ALA A 182 6.31 16.10 0.47
N LYS A 183 5.45 17.02 0.94
CA LYS A 183 4.81 16.93 2.25
C LYS A 183 3.51 16.17 2.18
N VAL A 184 3.30 15.27 3.12
CA VAL A 184 2.03 14.55 3.27
C VAL A 184 1.01 15.45 3.96
N LYS A 185 -0.17 15.57 3.33
CA LYS A 185 -1.35 16.23 3.89
C LYS A 185 -2.53 15.29 3.85
N LEU A 186 -3.51 15.50 4.71
CA LEU A 186 -4.76 14.75 4.68
C LEU A 186 -5.82 15.61 4.01
N GLU A 187 -6.43 15.09 2.96
CA GLU A 187 -7.46 15.79 2.19
C GLU A 187 -8.61 14.85 1.86
N GLU A 188 -9.81 15.40 1.79
CA GLU A 188 -10.97 14.68 1.29
C GLU A 188 -10.87 14.52 -0.23
N ARG A 189 -10.92 13.29 -0.72
CA ARG A 189 -10.79 12.93 -2.13
C ARG A 189 -11.73 11.80 -2.50
N GLU A 190 -12.36 11.93 -3.68
CA GLU A 190 -13.23 10.87 -4.20
C GLU A 190 -12.49 9.56 -4.42
N GLU A 191 -11.22 9.65 -4.85
CA GLU A 191 -10.37 8.48 -5.09
C GLU A 191 -10.08 7.66 -3.83
N TYR A 192 -10.17 8.27 -2.66
CA TYR A 192 -10.01 7.62 -1.35
C TYR A 192 -11.34 7.31 -0.67
N HIS A 193 -12.48 7.69 -1.29
CA HIS A 193 -13.82 7.60 -0.69
C HIS A 193 -13.89 8.29 0.69
N GLY A 194 -13.10 9.34 0.89
CA GLY A 194 -12.99 10.06 2.15
C GLY A 194 -11.67 10.80 2.28
N ILE A 195 -11.19 10.92 3.51
CA ILE A 195 -9.92 11.58 3.81
C ILE A 195 -8.77 10.60 3.58
N GLY A 196 -7.76 11.04 2.82
CA GLY A 196 -6.57 10.25 2.53
C GLY A 196 -5.32 11.10 2.30
N PRO A 197 -4.15 10.46 2.14
CA PRO A 197 -2.86 11.15 2.00
C PRO A 197 -2.71 11.76 0.61
N VAL A 198 -2.54 13.07 0.55
CA VAL A 198 -2.20 13.84 -0.65
C VAL A 198 -0.80 14.42 -0.50
N LEU A 199 0.04 14.23 -1.49
CA LEU A 199 1.39 14.73 -1.51
C LEU A 199 1.43 16.17 -2.03
N HIS A 200 1.97 17.09 -1.25
CA HIS A 200 2.22 18.46 -1.67
C HIS A 200 3.66 18.58 -2.14
N LEU A 201 3.85 18.69 -3.45
CA LEU A 201 5.17 18.73 -4.09
C LEU A 201 5.96 19.97 -3.67
N GLU A 202 7.18 19.75 -3.18
CA GLU A 202 8.15 20.82 -2.89
C GLU A 202 9.28 20.85 -3.91
N LYS A 203 9.80 19.66 -4.29
CA LYS A 203 10.89 19.52 -5.26
C LYS A 203 10.63 18.34 -6.19
N ILE A 204 11.09 18.46 -7.42
CA ILE A 204 11.06 17.38 -8.40
C ILE A 204 12.26 17.48 -9.33
N ALA A 205 12.92 16.38 -9.58
CA ALA A 205 14.04 16.29 -10.50
C ALA A 205 13.95 15.00 -11.32
N ARG A 206 14.37 15.02 -12.59
CA ARG A 206 14.43 13.80 -13.41
C ARG A 206 15.39 12.80 -12.79
N THR A 207 15.04 11.53 -12.85
CA THR A 207 15.90 10.41 -12.46
C THR A 207 15.84 9.29 -13.50
N GLY A 208 16.72 8.31 -13.37
CA GLY A 208 16.68 7.10 -14.20
C GLY A 208 15.46 6.24 -13.89
N GLU A 209 15.11 5.40 -14.85
CA GLU A 209 14.05 4.38 -14.65
C GLU A 209 14.49 3.35 -13.63
N ILE A 210 13.59 3.03 -12.71
CA ILE A 210 13.74 1.92 -11.77
C ILE A 210 12.97 0.74 -12.35
N LYS A 211 13.69 -0.25 -12.84
CA LYS A 211 13.12 -1.42 -13.55
C LYS A 211 12.50 -2.44 -12.62
N GLU A 212 13.02 -2.52 -11.41
CA GLU A 212 12.58 -3.50 -10.43
C GLU A 212 11.24 -3.08 -9.84
N PRO A 213 10.23 -3.97 -9.89
CA PRO A 213 8.97 -3.72 -9.22
C PRO A 213 9.16 -3.75 -7.70
N VAL A 214 8.28 -3.06 -7.00
CA VAL A 214 8.17 -3.18 -5.56
C VAL A 214 7.73 -4.61 -5.20
N ASN A 215 8.37 -5.21 -4.22
CA ASN A 215 8.02 -6.51 -3.65
C ASN A 215 7.60 -6.33 -2.17
N PHE A 216 6.75 -7.26 -1.67
CA PHE A 216 6.24 -7.29 -0.29
C PHE A 216 6.59 -8.59 0.41
#